data_1a66e2f706a27120c2326590e3819025
#
_entry.id   1a66e2f706a27120c2326590e3819025
#
_cell.length_a   1.000
_cell.length_b   1.000
_cell.length_c   1.000
_cell.angle_alpha   90.00
_cell.angle_beta   90.00
_cell.angle_gamma   90.00
#
_symmetry.space_group_name_H-M   'P 1'
#
loop_
_entity.id
_entity.type
_entity.pdbx_description
1 polymer ?
#
loop_
_entity_poly.entity_id
_entity_poly.type
_entity_poly.pdbx_seq_one_letter_code
_entity_poly.pdbx_strand_id
1 'polypeptide(L)'
;GGDIDEYDSSISDSLSGNSLLKALNSLNNTKKVRSFKYADHKVYQQYIEIDPQGTIPNGKMLGFYDNAIVSGPWDNQETWNREHVWPNSRGGSSVEGDLHMVRPTSVKINSERGNDVYGKISGTYDPGQYVAEYRGIAARIIFYCAIANTSLVINEKTTNDGNNMGVL
;
A
#
# COMPACT_ATOMS: atom_id res chain seq x y z
N GLY A 1 19.21 3.06 11.48
CA GLY A 1 19.35 2.13 12.41
C GLY A 1 19.71 0.74 11.99
N GLY A 2 20.31 0.00 12.93
CA GLY A 2 20.78 -1.35 12.72
C GLY A 2 19.73 -2.37 12.30
N ASP A 3 18.45 -2.13 12.62
CA ASP A 3 17.37 -3.07 12.33
C ASP A 3 17.07 -3.21 10.84
N ILE A 4 17.26 -2.15 10.05
CA ILE A 4 17.07 -2.19 8.58
C ILE A 4 18.20 -2.98 7.94
N ASP A 5 19.42 -2.72 8.33
CA ASP A 5 20.60 -3.43 7.82
C ASP A 5 20.57 -4.92 8.19
N GLU A 6 19.95 -5.27 9.33
CA GLU A 6 19.77 -6.64 9.76
C GLU A 6 18.67 -7.37 8.99
N TYR A 7 17.58 -6.69 8.63
CA TYR A 7 16.44 -7.30 7.94
C TYR A 7 16.85 -7.91 6.60
N ASP A 8 17.61 -7.19 5.80
CA ASP A 8 18.03 -7.60 4.46
C ASP A 8 19.50 -8.00 4.34
N SER A 9 20.16 -8.21 5.47
CA SER A 9 21.59 -8.54 5.52
C SER A 9 21.97 -9.82 4.75
N SER A 10 21.01 -10.73 4.53
CA SER A 10 21.20 -11.95 3.73
C SER A 10 21.13 -11.70 2.22
N ILE A 11 20.71 -10.51 1.78
CA ILE A 11 20.63 -10.16 0.37
C ILE A 11 21.99 -9.69 -0.13
N SER A 12 22.51 -10.33 -1.18
CA SER A 12 23.78 -9.92 -1.77
C SER A 12 23.63 -8.61 -2.56
N ASP A 13 24.54 -7.67 -2.36
CA ASP A 13 24.61 -6.42 -3.09
C ASP A 13 24.85 -6.58 -4.59
N SER A 14 25.31 -7.75 -5.01
CA SER A 14 25.54 -8.07 -6.42
C SER A 14 24.27 -8.45 -7.21
N LEU A 15 23.16 -8.68 -6.51
CA LEU A 15 21.90 -9.06 -7.14
C LEU A 15 21.21 -7.87 -7.77
N SER A 16 20.56 -8.12 -8.92
CA SER A 16 19.75 -7.12 -9.63
C SER A 16 18.63 -7.81 -10.41
N GLY A 17 17.69 -7.01 -10.92
CA GLY A 17 16.60 -7.50 -11.75
C GLY A 17 15.80 -8.62 -11.10
N ASN A 18 15.49 -9.67 -11.87
CA ASN A 18 14.69 -10.80 -11.39
C ASN A 18 15.34 -11.58 -10.25
N SER A 19 16.66 -11.65 -10.23
CA SER A 19 17.38 -12.33 -9.14
C SER A 19 17.21 -11.62 -7.82
N LEU A 20 17.28 -10.29 -7.82
CA LEU A 20 16.99 -9.48 -6.64
C LEU A 20 15.53 -9.60 -6.22
N LEU A 21 14.60 -9.52 -7.16
CA LEU A 21 13.16 -9.66 -6.89
C LEU A 21 12.84 -11.00 -6.21
N LYS A 22 13.40 -12.10 -6.71
CA LYS A 22 13.22 -13.44 -6.12
C LYS A 22 13.82 -13.53 -4.72
N ALA A 23 15.00 -12.96 -4.50
CA ALA A 23 15.63 -12.94 -3.19
C ALA A 23 14.81 -12.15 -2.17
N LEU A 24 14.30 -10.97 -2.56
CA LEU A 24 13.43 -10.14 -1.72
C LEU A 24 12.09 -10.85 -1.42
N ASN A 25 11.50 -11.50 -2.42
CA ASN A 25 10.27 -12.27 -2.22
C ASN A 25 10.49 -13.40 -1.20
N SER A 26 11.57 -14.16 -1.32
CA SER A 26 11.91 -15.24 -0.39
C SER A 26 12.14 -14.71 1.01
N LEU A 27 12.87 -13.60 1.15
CA LEU A 27 13.11 -12.95 2.43
C LEU A 27 11.80 -12.49 3.07
N ASN A 28 10.93 -11.81 2.31
CA ASN A 28 9.64 -11.35 2.80
C ASN A 28 8.78 -12.51 3.31
N ASN A 29 8.73 -13.62 2.57
CA ASN A 29 7.96 -14.80 2.96
C ASN A 29 8.51 -15.47 4.21
N THR A 30 9.83 -15.51 4.40
CA THR A 30 10.45 -16.09 5.60
C THR A 30 10.30 -15.22 6.85
N LYS A 31 10.25 -13.90 6.69
CA LYS A 31 10.09 -12.94 7.79
C LYS A 31 8.64 -12.72 8.18
N LYS A 32 7.70 -13.23 7.40
CA LYS A 32 6.27 -13.06 7.64
C LYS A 32 5.85 -13.82 8.90
N VAL A 33 5.52 -13.08 9.95
CA VAL A 33 5.15 -13.66 11.25
C VAL A 33 3.67 -14.03 11.31
N ARG A 34 2.81 -13.28 10.62
CA ARG A 34 1.36 -13.46 10.68
C ARG A 34 0.72 -13.15 9.33
N SER A 35 -0.29 -13.93 8.99
CA SER A 35 -1.17 -13.62 7.86
C SER A 35 -2.43 -12.93 8.36
N PHE A 36 -2.79 -11.83 7.71
CA PHE A 36 -4.05 -11.14 7.93
C PHE A 36 -4.99 -11.40 6.76
N LYS A 37 -6.29 -11.26 7.02
CA LYS A 37 -7.33 -11.30 6.00
C LYS A 37 -7.80 -9.87 5.71
N TYR A 38 -8.42 -9.65 4.57
CA TYR A 38 -8.99 -8.36 4.23
C TYR A 38 -9.93 -7.81 5.30
N ALA A 39 -10.72 -8.67 5.94
CA ALA A 39 -11.60 -8.29 7.04
C ALA A 39 -10.86 -7.74 8.26
N ASP A 40 -9.64 -8.18 8.49
CA ASP A 40 -8.84 -7.79 9.66
C ASP A 40 -8.44 -6.31 9.64
N HIS A 41 -8.41 -5.68 8.47
CA HIS A 41 -8.11 -4.25 8.35
C HIS A 41 -9.10 -3.37 9.11
N LYS A 42 -10.35 -3.82 9.27
CA LYS A 42 -11.36 -3.12 10.08
C LYS A 42 -10.98 -3.02 11.56
N VAL A 43 -10.18 -3.96 12.04
CA VAL A 43 -9.77 -4.04 13.45
C VAL A 43 -8.39 -3.46 13.66
N TYR A 44 -7.43 -3.82 12.78
CA TYR A 44 -6.01 -3.58 13.05
C TYR A 44 -5.49 -2.23 12.57
N GLN A 45 -6.11 -1.58 11.59
CA GLN A 45 -5.62 -0.29 11.08
C GLN A 45 -5.55 0.78 12.19
N GLN A 46 -6.49 0.80 13.12
CA GLN A 46 -6.49 1.73 14.23
C GLN A 46 -5.26 1.62 15.15
N TYR A 47 -4.54 0.49 15.10
CA TYR A 47 -3.33 0.29 15.90
C TYR A 47 -2.04 0.55 15.11
N ILE A 48 -2.15 0.68 13.80
CA ILE A 48 -1.01 0.83 12.88
C ILE A 48 -0.91 2.27 12.41
N GLU A 49 -2.01 2.87 12.05
CA GLU A 49 -2.10 4.25 11.51
C GLU A 49 -2.14 5.30 12.62
N ILE A 50 -1.37 5.06 13.68
CA ILE A 50 -1.23 6.02 14.76
C ILE A 50 -0.29 7.15 14.34
N ASP A 51 -0.54 8.33 14.87
CA ASP A 51 0.35 9.48 14.70
C ASP A 51 1.49 9.42 15.71
N PRO A 52 2.73 9.07 15.30
CA PRO A 52 3.86 8.99 16.23
C PRO A 52 4.21 10.32 16.90
N GLN A 53 3.84 11.46 16.27
CA GLN A 53 4.06 12.80 16.80
C GLN A 53 2.96 13.26 17.76
N GLY A 54 1.86 12.52 17.85
CA GLY A 54 0.73 12.86 18.72
C GLY A 54 -0.03 14.11 18.26
N THR A 55 0.00 14.40 16.97
CA THR A 55 -0.63 15.62 16.41
C THR A 55 -2.11 15.44 16.09
N ILE A 56 -2.59 14.20 16.01
CA ILE A 56 -4.00 13.89 15.80
C ILE A 56 -4.69 13.51 17.11
N PRO A 57 -6.02 13.69 17.23
CA PRO A 57 -6.74 13.29 18.42
C PRO A 57 -6.61 11.80 18.71
N ASN A 58 -6.53 11.46 19.99
CA ASN A 58 -6.48 10.08 20.46
C ASN A 58 -7.68 9.27 19.91
N GLY A 59 -7.41 8.06 19.45
CA GLY A 59 -8.43 7.17 18.87
C GLY A 59 -8.82 7.53 17.42
N LYS A 60 -8.08 8.42 16.77
CA LYS A 60 -8.25 8.78 15.37
C LYS A 60 -7.06 8.31 14.54
N MET A 61 -7.25 8.32 13.20
CA MET A 61 -6.21 7.98 12.22
C MET A 61 -6.12 9.07 11.15
N LEU A 62 -5.02 9.09 10.42
CA LEU A 62 -4.92 9.86 9.18
C LEU A 62 -5.35 9.01 7.99
N GLY A 63 -6.24 9.55 7.18
CA GLY A 63 -6.63 8.95 5.90
C GLY A 63 -5.50 9.02 4.89
N PHE A 64 -5.37 7.95 4.11
CA PHE A 64 -4.39 7.86 3.04
C PHE A 64 -4.72 8.87 1.93
N TYR A 65 -3.74 9.44 1.28
CA TYR A 65 -3.73 10.49 0.26
C TYR A 65 -3.93 11.91 0.76
N ASP A 66 -4.87 12.19 1.66
CA ASP A 66 -5.24 13.57 2.03
C ASP A 66 -4.97 13.93 3.50
N ASN A 67 -4.53 12.98 4.30
CA ASN A 67 -4.36 13.16 5.75
C ASN A 67 -5.66 13.59 6.46
N ALA A 68 -6.82 13.24 5.91
CA ALA A 68 -8.08 13.50 6.62
C ALA A 68 -8.09 12.76 7.96
N ILE A 69 -8.60 13.43 9.00
CA ILE A 69 -8.77 12.78 10.30
C ILE A 69 -10.03 11.91 10.23
N VAL A 70 -9.82 10.60 10.38
CA VAL A 70 -10.89 9.61 10.31
C VAL A 70 -10.99 8.84 11.63
N SER A 71 -12.10 8.10 11.83
CA SER A 71 -12.28 7.27 13.01
C SER A 71 -11.19 6.19 13.10
N GLY A 72 -10.64 5.95 14.27
CA GLY A 72 -9.77 4.80 14.50
C GLY A 72 -10.54 3.49 14.37
N PRO A 73 -11.59 3.26 15.17
CA PRO A 73 -12.47 2.10 15.00
C PRO A 73 -13.21 2.13 13.66
N TRP A 74 -13.50 0.94 13.14
CA TRP A 74 -14.36 0.81 11.97
C TRP A 74 -15.75 1.37 12.24
N ASP A 75 -16.19 2.31 11.43
CA ASP A 75 -17.46 3.03 11.56
C ASP A 75 -18.43 2.76 10.41
N ASN A 76 -18.34 1.58 9.79
CA ASN A 76 -19.20 1.17 8.66
C ASN A 76 -19.13 2.14 7.46
N GLN A 77 -17.92 2.63 7.16
CA GLN A 77 -17.65 3.55 6.06
C GLN A 77 -18.26 4.94 6.23
N GLU A 78 -18.52 5.36 7.45
CA GLU A 78 -18.96 6.74 7.71
C GLU A 78 -17.83 7.73 7.44
N THR A 79 -16.63 7.48 7.99
CA THR A 79 -15.47 8.36 7.77
C THR A 79 -14.40 7.75 6.88
N TRP A 80 -14.25 6.42 6.87
CA TRP A 80 -13.21 5.75 6.08
C TRP A 80 -13.65 4.40 5.55
N ASN A 81 -12.99 3.98 4.48
CA ASN A 81 -13.05 2.61 4.00
C ASN A 81 -11.63 2.10 3.68
N ARG A 82 -11.55 0.90 3.12
CA ARG A 82 -10.27 0.21 2.89
C ARG A 82 -9.83 0.41 1.46
N GLU A 83 -8.79 1.24 1.29
CA GLU A 83 -8.15 1.45 -0.01
C GLU A 83 -7.20 0.31 -0.34
N HIS A 84 -7.41 -0.34 -1.47
CA HIS A 84 -6.41 -1.20 -2.10
C HIS A 84 -5.44 -0.32 -2.87
N VAL A 85 -4.25 -0.09 -2.32
CA VAL A 85 -3.22 0.74 -3.00
C VAL A 85 -2.84 0.09 -4.34
N TRP A 86 -2.66 -1.22 -4.36
CA TRP A 86 -2.72 -1.99 -5.60
C TRP A 86 -4.19 -2.37 -5.84
N PRO A 87 -4.84 -1.82 -6.88
CA PRO A 87 -6.27 -2.02 -7.06
C PRO A 87 -6.68 -3.49 -7.09
N ASN A 88 -7.81 -3.79 -6.45
CA ASN A 88 -8.36 -5.14 -6.42
C ASN A 88 -8.50 -5.72 -7.84
N SER A 89 -9.08 -4.95 -8.77
CA SER A 89 -9.30 -5.35 -10.16
C SER A 89 -8.03 -5.56 -10.98
N ARG A 90 -6.87 -5.14 -10.44
CA ARG A 90 -5.55 -5.31 -11.07
C ARG A 90 -4.70 -6.38 -10.39
N GLY A 91 -5.33 -7.30 -9.66
CA GLY A 91 -4.65 -8.37 -8.94
C GLY A 91 -4.36 -8.07 -7.48
N GLY A 92 -4.77 -6.92 -6.96
CA GLY A 92 -4.55 -6.52 -5.56
C GLY A 92 -5.20 -7.45 -4.54
N SER A 93 -6.22 -8.21 -4.92
CA SER A 93 -6.84 -9.21 -4.05
C SER A 93 -5.84 -10.27 -3.57
N SER A 94 -4.81 -10.56 -4.34
CA SER A 94 -3.77 -11.54 -3.97
C SER A 94 -2.90 -11.10 -2.79
N VAL A 95 -2.88 -9.82 -2.47
CA VAL A 95 -2.09 -9.22 -1.37
C VAL A 95 -2.95 -8.40 -0.41
N GLU A 96 -4.27 -8.48 -0.51
CA GLU A 96 -5.20 -7.66 0.28
C GLU A 96 -5.22 -7.98 1.79
N GLY A 97 -4.65 -9.09 2.20
CA GLY A 97 -4.43 -9.39 3.61
C GLY A 97 -3.23 -8.65 4.21
N ASP A 98 -2.38 -8.05 3.38
CA ASP A 98 -1.20 -7.35 3.86
C ASP A 98 -1.56 -5.96 4.39
N LEU A 99 -1.11 -5.66 5.61
CA LEU A 99 -1.39 -4.38 6.28
C LEU A 99 -0.69 -3.19 5.63
N HIS A 100 0.36 -3.41 4.84
CA HIS A 100 1.02 -2.33 4.08
C HIS A 100 0.20 -1.88 2.87
N MET A 101 -0.53 -2.80 2.26
CA MET A 101 -1.17 -2.58 0.97
C MET A 101 -2.58 -2.01 1.08
N VAL A 102 -3.33 -2.39 2.10
CA VAL A 102 -4.67 -1.87 2.34
C VAL A 102 -4.60 -0.81 3.43
N ARG A 103 -5.07 0.39 3.11
CA ARG A 103 -4.92 1.56 3.99
C ARG A 103 -6.26 2.24 4.24
N PRO A 104 -6.48 2.82 5.43
CA PRO A 104 -7.67 3.60 5.69
C PRO A 104 -7.67 4.88 4.84
N THR A 105 -8.76 5.14 4.17
CA THR A 105 -8.89 6.28 3.26
C THR A 105 -10.30 6.84 3.36
N SER A 106 -10.45 8.17 3.34
CA SER A 106 -11.79 8.76 3.30
C SER A 106 -12.57 8.21 2.11
N VAL A 107 -13.86 7.97 2.29
CA VAL A 107 -14.70 7.31 1.28
C VAL A 107 -14.69 8.07 -0.05
N LYS A 108 -14.75 9.40 0.02
CA LYS A 108 -14.69 10.25 -1.17
C LYS A 108 -13.40 10.06 -1.95
N ILE A 109 -12.26 10.10 -1.27
CA ILE A 109 -10.93 10.00 -1.91
C ILE A 109 -10.73 8.60 -2.51
N ASN A 110 -11.15 7.56 -1.81
CA ASN A 110 -11.10 6.20 -2.36
C ASN A 110 -11.93 6.07 -3.64
N SER A 111 -13.12 6.67 -3.66
CA SER A 111 -13.98 6.71 -4.86
C SER A 111 -13.34 7.51 -6.01
N GLU A 112 -12.69 8.63 -5.71
CA GLU A 112 -11.97 9.42 -6.71
C GLU A 112 -10.83 8.62 -7.36
N ARG A 113 -10.07 7.88 -6.55
CA ARG A 113 -8.97 7.05 -7.06
C ARG A 113 -9.50 5.91 -7.93
N GLY A 114 -10.58 5.25 -7.54
CA GLY A 114 -11.11 4.10 -8.27
C GLY A 114 -10.06 2.99 -8.42
N ASN A 115 -9.90 2.50 -9.65
CA ASN A 115 -8.89 1.49 -10.01
C ASN A 115 -7.77 2.06 -10.87
N ASP A 116 -7.60 3.38 -10.88
CA ASP A 116 -6.61 4.03 -11.72
C ASP A 116 -5.18 3.68 -11.27
N VAL A 117 -4.30 3.53 -12.24
CA VAL A 117 -2.87 3.51 -11.98
C VAL A 117 -2.40 4.88 -11.52
N TYR A 118 -1.29 4.93 -10.84
CA TYR A 118 -0.72 6.22 -10.41
C TYR A 118 -0.05 6.96 -11.57
N GLY A 119 -0.20 8.27 -11.57
CA GLY A 119 0.43 9.14 -12.54
C GLY A 119 -0.19 10.53 -12.55
N LYS A 120 0.25 11.35 -13.52
CA LYS A 120 -0.20 12.74 -13.68
C LYS A 120 -0.85 13.02 -15.03
N ILE A 121 -0.97 12.00 -15.87
CA ILE A 121 -1.64 12.12 -17.19
C ILE A 121 -3.11 11.71 -17.08
N SER A 122 -3.87 12.01 -18.11
CA SER A 122 -5.28 11.62 -18.19
C SER A 122 -5.46 10.11 -18.02
N GLY A 123 -6.47 9.70 -17.27
CA GLY A 123 -6.74 8.29 -16.99
C GLY A 123 -5.88 7.69 -15.88
N THR A 124 -5.12 8.51 -15.18
CA THR A 124 -4.33 8.12 -14.01
C THR A 124 -4.70 8.94 -12.79
N TYR A 125 -4.24 8.51 -11.62
CA TYR A 125 -4.47 9.21 -10.36
C TYR A 125 -3.13 9.65 -9.75
N ASP A 126 -2.99 10.94 -9.46
CA ASP A 126 -1.81 11.44 -8.74
C ASP A 126 -2.00 11.22 -7.23
N PRO A 127 -1.26 10.29 -6.62
CA PRO A 127 -1.41 10.01 -5.19
C PRO A 127 -0.96 11.17 -4.30
N GLY A 128 -0.21 12.11 -4.85
CA GLY A 128 0.30 13.28 -4.13
C GLY A 128 -0.43 14.58 -4.43
N GLN A 129 -1.61 14.53 -5.07
CA GLN A 129 -2.32 15.76 -5.43
C GLN A 129 -2.82 16.57 -4.21
N TYR A 130 -3.08 15.93 -3.09
CA TYR A 130 -3.48 16.58 -1.84
C TYR A 130 -2.28 16.77 -0.89
N VAL A 131 -1.50 15.73 -0.71
CA VAL A 131 -0.29 15.71 0.14
C VAL A 131 0.83 15.06 -0.64
N ALA A 132 1.85 15.84 -1.00
CA ALA A 132 2.90 15.43 -1.94
C ALA A 132 3.66 14.17 -1.51
N GLU A 133 3.83 13.95 -0.22
CA GLU A 133 4.53 12.78 0.36
C GLU A 133 3.92 11.44 -0.06
N TYR A 134 2.64 11.42 -0.38
CA TYR A 134 1.97 10.17 -0.81
C TYR A 134 2.45 9.66 -2.15
N ARG A 135 3.12 10.48 -2.98
CA ARG A 135 3.77 9.96 -4.19
C ARG A 135 4.82 8.90 -3.85
N GLY A 136 5.69 9.21 -2.91
CA GLY A 136 6.72 8.28 -2.45
C GLY A 136 6.14 7.12 -1.64
N ILE A 137 5.21 7.40 -0.73
CA ILE A 137 4.58 6.37 0.10
C ILE A 137 3.84 5.35 -0.77
N ALA A 138 3.01 5.81 -1.69
CA ALA A 138 2.26 4.95 -2.60
C ALA A 138 3.19 4.14 -3.52
N ALA A 139 4.23 4.77 -4.06
CA ALA A 139 5.22 4.07 -4.89
C ALA A 139 5.90 2.94 -4.12
N ARG A 140 6.32 3.18 -2.89
CA ARG A 140 6.94 2.13 -2.04
C ARG A 140 5.99 0.98 -1.76
N ILE A 141 4.70 1.26 -1.54
CA ILE A 141 3.69 0.21 -1.36
C ILE A 141 3.53 -0.61 -2.64
N ILE A 142 3.48 0.02 -3.80
CA ILE A 142 3.40 -0.67 -5.10
C ILE A 142 4.60 -1.61 -5.29
N PHE A 143 5.82 -1.13 -5.06
CA PHE A 143 7.02 -1.98 -5.13
C PHE A 143 6.98 -3.12 -4.12
N TYR A 144 6.51 -2.84 -2.91
CA TYR A 144 6.34 -3.87 -1.89
C TYR A 144 5.36 -4.97 -2.34
N CYS A 145 4.24 -4.61 -2.94
CA CYS A 145 3.27 -5.58 -3.47
C CYS A 145 3.89 -6.48 -4.54
N ALA A 146 4.69 -5.92 -5.44
CA ALA A 146 5.39 -6.70 -6.47
C ALA A 146 6.42 -7.67 -5.87
N ILE A 147 7.01 -7.32 -4.73
CA ILE A 147 7.90 -8.21 -3.97
C ILE A 147 7.09 -9.30 -3.26
N ALA A 148 5.97 -8.94 -2.63
CA ALA A 148 5.12 -9.87 -1.89
C ALA A 148 4.48 -10.92 -2.80
N ASN A 149 4.12 -10.54 -4.02
CA ASN A 149 3.60 -11.43 -5.06
C ASN A 149 4.23 -11.10 -6.41
N THR A 150 5.17 -11.90 -6.87
CA THR A 150 5.92 -11.67 -8.10
C THR A 150 5.09 -11.86 -9.39
N SER A 151 3.84 -12.32 -9.28
CA SER A 151 2.89 -12.31 -10.39
C SER A 151 2.32 -10.92 -10.70
N LEU A 152 2.45 -9.98 -9.74
CA LEU A 152 2.06 -8.60 -9.95
C LEU A 152 3.14 -7.87 -10.75
N VAL A 153 2.75 -7.14 -11.79
CA VAL A 153 3.67 -6.53 -12.74
C VAL A 153 3.57 -5.02 -12.71
N ILE A 154 4.72 -4.36 -12.60
CA ILE A 154 4.86 -2.90 -12.75
C ILE A 154 5.29 -2.64 -14.19
N ASN A 155 4.47 -1.92 -14.96
CA ASN A 155 4.74 -1.57 -16.35
C ASN A 155 4.04 -0.26 -16.72
N GLU A 156 4.21 0.18 -17.95
CA GLU A 156 3.64 1.44 -18.44
C GLU A 156 2.16 1.35 -18.87
N LYS A 157 1.50 0.21 -18.67
CA LYS A 157 0.10 0.04 -19.05
C LYS A 157 -0.83 0.76 -18.10
N THR A 158 -1.71 1.55 -18.67
CA THR A 158 -2.80 2.23 -17.94
C THR A 158 -4.11 1.43 -17.99
N THR A 159 -4.23 0.49 -18.91
CA THR A 159 -5.44 -0.35 -19.06
C THR A 159 -5.56 -1.34 -17.90
N ASN A 160 -6.80 -1.60 -17.49
CA ASN A 160 -7.10 -2.56 -16.42
C ASN A 160 -7.20 -3.98 -17.03
N ASP A 161 -6.08 -4.53 -17.46
CA ASP A 161 -5.96 -5.82 -18.12
C ASP A 161 -5.01 -6.77 -17.37
N GLY A 162 -5.48 -7.39 -16.31
CA GLY A 162 -4.70 -8.33 -15.54
C GLY A 162 -3.93 -7.72 -14.37
N ASN A 163 -2.83 -8.37 -13.97
CA ASN A 163 -2.09 -8.08 -12.74
C ASN A 163 -1.04 -6.97 -12.94
N ASN A 164 -1.43 -5.83 -13.46
CA ASN A 164 -0.47 -4.76 -13.74
C ASN A 164 -0.82 -3.43 -13.04
N MET A 165 0.21 -2.71 -12.67
CA MET A 165 0.16 -1.29 -12.29
C MET A 165 1.06 -0.51 -13.22
N GLY A 166 0.48 0.46 -13.91
CA GLY A 166 1.29 1.44 -14.64
C GLY A 166 2.09 2.28 -13.66
N VAL A 167 3.31 2.60 -14.03
CA VAL A 167 4.18 3.53 -13.31
C VAL A 167 4.52 4.67 -14.24
N LEU A 168 4.31 5.89 -13.78
CA LEU A 168 4.62 7.11 -14.52
C LEU A 168 5.60 7.96 -13.73
#